data_b1ff7d455c187fd6dac7aef7fc53bced
#
_entry.id   b1ff7d455c187fd6dac7aef7fc53bced
#
_cell.length_a   1.000
_cell.length_b   1.000
_cell.length_c   1.000
_cell.angle_alpha   90.00
_cell.angle_beta   90.00
_cell.angle_gamma   90.00
#
_symmetry.space_group_name_H-M   'P 1'
#
loop_
_entity.id
_entity.type
_entity.pdbx_description
1 polymer ?
#
loop_
_entity_poly.entity_id
_entity_poly.type
_entity_poly.pdbx_seq_one_letter_code
_entity_poly.pdbx_strand_id
1 'polypeptide(L)'
;MANTLAEASTAVVPAEQDASKSLGLNGAFGRADLDKYNSVYSFTLENKTNFVNFNIQALPSGATLKSIRLDAGNAIVAGSAAWNGSAFGAVSNGSSTINLKVNKSSVSSSDYITMVILPPADMTIPSATITYELSISGQTKYYTQTLGSKTFQTGEMARVSVNLATAELYDELRTLTFEGSYWNAKISSTEYGMGNGRYSWYDEDNTELFFNPDSPKYPGYGGHAISNYTGSDLSVGDYMHDLQAYNVSGGANGSDNFCVHFGYIDDSGYGMMNNLLGFVFDDGVARTIESMYVTNTTYVYNILENGDGWMVPVGGVSDDAWFKIVAYGYDDTEADDDDYTNSVEFTLWENGQGVKEWTKWDLSGLGKVVEVRFNLIGSDELYESGYGLGAPGYFAYDDVAVRFE
;
A
#
# COMPACT_ATOMS: atom_id res chain seq x y z
N MET A 1 -28.15 -47.99 16.80
CA MET A 1 -27.96 -47.11 15.67
C MET A 1 -26.83 -46.18 16.02
N ALA A 2 -25.68 -46.31 15.38
CA ALA A 2 -24.55 -45.38 15.58
C ALA A 2 -24.93 -44.05 14.88
N ASN A 3 -25.17 -43.00 15.63
CA ASN A 3 -25.25 -41.66 15.09
C ASN A 3 -23.81 -41.28 14.72
N THR A 4 -23.49 -41.45 13.47
CA THR A 4 -22.29 -40.86 12.86
C THR A 4 -22.58 -39.36 12.83
N LEU A 5 -21.96 -38.58 13.71
CA LEU A 5 -21.85 -37.12 13.55
C LEU A 5 -21.11 -36.91 12.22
N ALA A 6 -21.73 -36.20 11.29
CA ALA A 6 -21.09 -35.87 10.03
C ALA A 6 -19.85 -35.02 10.37
N GLU A 7 -18.66 -35.55 10.13
CA GLU A 7 -17.43 -34.78 10.22
C GLU A 7 -17.44 -33.75 9.10
N ALA A 8 -17.46 -32.46 9.46
CA ALA A 8 -17.17 -31.44 8.50
C ALA A 8 -15.73 -31.60 8.05
N SER A 9 -15.52 -31.91 6.79
CA SER A 9 -14.18 -32.15 6.20
C SER A 9 -13.51 -30.86 5.73
N THR A 10 -14.20 -29.74 5.82
CA THR A 10 -13.73 -28.44 5.30
C THR A 10 -14.11 -27.33 6.23
N ALA A 11 -13.14 -26.50 6.62
CA ALA A 11 -13.38 -25.22 7.26
C ALA A 11 -13.55 -24.17 6.17
N VAL A 12 -14.55 -23.31 6.33
CA VAL A 12 -14.78 -22.14 5.47
C VAL A 12 -14.83 -20.92 6.35
N VAL A 13 -13.81 -20.07 6.23
CA VAL A 13 -13.77 -18.76 6.90
C VAL A 13 -14.04 -17.68 5.85
N PRO A 14 -15.23 -17.05 5.89
CA PRO A 14 -15.56 -16.02 4.91
C PRO A 14 -14.74 -14.75 5.14
N ALA A 15 -14.40 -14.04 4.05
CA ALA A 15 -13.81 -12.71 4.12
C ALA A 15 -14.81 -11.67 4.64
N GLU A 16 -16.13 -11.89 4.44
CA GLU A 16 -17.20 -11.06 5.00
C GLU A 16 -17.83 -11.76 6.21
N GLN A 17 -17.68 -11.15 7.39
CA GLN A 17 -18.17 -11.65 8.67
C GLN A 17 -19.15 -10.66 9.30
N ASP A 18 -19.95 -11.14 10.27
CA ASP A 18 -20.94 -10.32 10.97
C ASP A 18 -20.86 -10.63 12.48
N ALA A 19 -20.51 -9.64 13.29
CA ALA A 19 -20.37 -9.76 14.74
C ALA A 19 -21.71 -10.07 15.46
N SER A 20 -22.87 -9.86 14.82
CA SER A 20 -24.17 -10.24 15.34
C SER A 20 -24.46 -11.74 15.20
N LYS A 21 -23.70 -12.46 14.38
CA LYS A 21 -23.85 -13.89 14.14
C LYS A 21 -22.98 -14.71 15.08
N SER A 22 -23.31 -15.99 15.25
CA SER A 22 -22.48 -16.92 16.01
C SER A 22 -21.12 -17.11 15.31
N LEU A 23 -20.10 -17.45 16.11
CA LEU A 23 -18.76 -17.71 15.57
C LEU A 23 -18.73 -18.83 14.53
N GLY A 24 -19.60 -19.85 14.67
CA GLY A 24 -19.72 -20.91 13.67
C GLY A 24 -20.19 -20.41 12.31
N LEU A 25 -21.08 -19.41 12.24
CA LEU A 25 -21.52 -18.77 11.00
C LEU A 25 -20.44 -17.86 10.38
N ASN A 26 -19.51 -17.38 11.20
CA ASN A 26 -18.33 -16.64 10.78
C ASN A 26 -17.12 -17.54 10.47
N GLY A 27 -17.33 -18.87 10.49
CA GLY A 27 -16.32 -19.84 10.08
C GLY A 27 -15.53 -20.50 11.21
N ALA A 28 -15.90 -20.31 12.49
CA ALA A 28 -15.26 -21.05 13.57
C ALA A 28 -15.45 -22.56 13.37
N PHE A 29 -14.34 -23.27 13.34
CA PHE A 29 -14.26 -24.69 13.11
C PHE A 29 -13.57 -25.36 14.29
N GLY A 30 -14.13 -26.45 14.77
CA GLY A 30 -13.60 -27.16 15.91
C GLY A 30 -13.82 -28.66 15.83
N ARG A 31 -13.07 -29.38 16.64
CA ARG A 31 -13.21 -30.83 16.84
C ARG A 31 -13.74 -31.08 18.24
N ALA A 32 -14.63 -32.05 18.39
CA ALA A 32 -15.07 -32.57 19.66
C ALA A 32 -14.82 -34.07 19.73
N ASP A 33 -14.14 -34.51 20.78
CA ASP A 33 -14.04 -35.93 21.12
C ASP A 33 -15.15 -36.28 22.10
N LEU A 34 -15.83 -37.38 21.82
CA LEU A 34 -16.98 -37.83 22.61
C LEU A 34 -16.53 -38.91 23.60
N ASP A 35 -16.61 -38.59 24.87
CA ASP A 35 -16.42 -39.54 25.96
C ASP A 35 -17.77 -40.02 26.50
N LYS A 36 -17.88 -41.32 26.73
CA LYS A 36 -19.04 -41.95 27.35
C LYS A 36 -18.64 -42.57 28.66
N TYR A 37 -19.18 -42.01 29.74
CA TYR A 37 -19.01 -42.58 31.07
C TYR A 37 -20.39 -42.78 31.73
N ASN A 38 -20.72 -44.01 32.16
CA ASN A 38 -21.99 -44.32 32.83
C ASN A 38 -23.27 -43.76 32.14
N SER A 39 -23.36 -43.93 30.85
CA SER A 39 -24.48 -43.40 30.02
C SER A 39 -24.56 -41.89 29.90
N VAL A 40 -23.60 -41.16 30.44
CA VAL A 40 -23.43 -39.71 30.22
C VAL A 40 -22.44 -39.50 29.07
N TYR A 41 -22.82 -38.67 28.14
CA TYR A 41 -21.92 -38.25 27.04
C TYR A 41 -21.39 -36.87 27.40
N SER A 42 -20.08 -36.70 27.37
CA SER A 42 -19.41 -35.42 27.48
C SER A 42 -18.51 -35.21 26.27
N PHE A 43 -18.31 -33.98 25.91
CA PHE A 43 -17.38 -33.62 24.88
C PHE A 43 -16.66 -32.32 25.22
N THR A 44 -15.41 -32.24 24.83
CA THR A 44 -14.62 -31.01 24.86
C THR A 44 -14.44 -30.52 23.43
N LEU A 45 -14.83 -29.27 23.17
CA LEU A 45 -14.67 -28.66 21.85
C LEU A 45 -13.30 -27.96 21.79
N GLU A 46 -12.44 -28.41 20.89
CA GLU A 46 -11.20 -27.74 20.55
C GLU A 46 -11.37 -26.90 19.30
N ASN A 47 -11.11 -25.60 19.38
CA ASN A 47 -11.09 -24.74 18.22
C ASN A 47 -9.88 -25.08 17.32
N LYS A 48 -10.11 -25.13 16.03
CA LYS A 48 -9.06 -25.39 15.01
C LYS A 48 -8.81 -24.18 14.12
N THR A 49 -9.76 -23.24 14.01
CA THR A 49 -9.54 -21.90 13.47
C THR A 49 -9.02 -20.97 14.54
N ASN A 50 -8.38 -19.86 14.14
CA ASN A 50 -7.87 -18.85 15.04
C ASN A 50 -8.83 -17.69 15.18
N PHE A 51 -8.59 -16.84 16.19
CA PHE A 51 -9.45 -15.71 16.50
C PHE A 51 -8.62 -14.44 16.75
N VAL A 52 -9.18 -13.30 16.31
CA VAL A 52 -8.73 -11.98 16.75
C VAL A 52 -9.85 -11.35 17.57
N ASN A 53 -9.57 -11.07 18.83
CA ASN A 53 -10.50 -10.42 19.76
C ASN A 53 -10.17 -8.95 19.89
N PHE A 54 -11.08 -8.10 19.45
CA PHE A 54 -10.98 -6.66 19.57
C PHE A 54 -11.63 -6.18 20.84
N ASN A 55 -10.85 -5.54 21.72
CA ASN A 55 -11.32 -4.83 22.89
C ASN A 55 -11.38 -3.34 22.58
N ILE A 56 -12.57 -2.84 22.28
CA ILE A 56 -12.82 -1.43 22.01
C ILE A 56 -13.13 -0.76 23.34
N GLN A 57 -12.19 0.00 23.89
CA GLN A 57 -12.30 0.57 25.23
C GLN A 57 -13.36 1.67 25.33
N ALA A 58 -13.42 2.55 24.31
CA ALA A 58 -14.41 3.60 24.21
C ALA A 58 -14.63 4.03 22.75
N LEU A 59 -15.82 4.58 22.47
CA LEU A 59 -16.15 5.25 21.20
C LEU A 59 -16.24 6.76 21.43
N PRO A 60 -15.99 7.59 20.37
CA PRO A 60 -16.34 9.00 20.38
C PRO A 60 -17.83 9.21 20.69
N SER A 61 -18.17 10.36 21.29
CA SER A 61 -19.56 10.70 21.57
C SER A 61 -20.42 10.69 20.30
N GLY A 62 -21.54 9.98 20.31
CA GLY A 62 -22.45 9.86 19.18
C GLY A 62 -21.95 8.94 18.03
N ALA A 63 -20.83 8.29 18.22
CA ALA A 63 -20.29 7.37 17.22
C ALA A 63 -20.98 6.00 17.22
N THR A 64 -21.06 5.40 16.04
CA THR A 64 -21.39 3.98 15.85
C THR A 64 -20.22 3.31 15.13
N LEU A 65 -19.63 2.28 15.76
CA LEU A 65 -18.64 1.42 15.10
C LEU A 65 -19.36 0.55 14.07
N LYS A 66 -19.07 0.75 12.80
CA LYS A 66 -19.76 0.09 11.66
C LYS A 66 -19.10 -1.22 11.30
N SER A 67 -17.77 -1.20 11.14
CA SER A 67 -16.99 -2.37 10.74
C SER A 67 -15.57 -2.34 11.32
N ILE A 68 -14.93 -3.52 11.31
CA ILE A 68 -13.50 -3.70 11.58
C ILE A 68 -12.94 -4.52 10.43
N ARG A 69 -11.97 -3.97 9.70
CA ARG A 69 -11.26 -4.65 8.63
C ARG A 69 -9.88 -5.06 9.10
N LEU A 70 -9.53 -6.32 8.88
CA LEU A 70 -8.17 -6.84 8.98
C LEU A 70 -7.58 -6.94 7.59
N ASP A 71 -6.40 -6.38 7.39
CA ASP A 71 -5.56 -6.60 6.22
C ASP A 71 -4.24 -7.21 6.69
N ALA A 72 -3.97 -8.43 6.28
CA ALA A 72 -2.81 -9.22 6.68
C ALA A 72 -1.68 -9.21 5.63
N GLY A 73 -1.71 -8.25 4.69
CA GLY A 73 -0.75 -8.16 3.59
C GLY A 73 -0.80 -9.40 2.70
N ASN A 74 0.29 -10.13 2.63
CA ASN A 74 0.38 -11.36 1.82
C ASN A 74 -0.08 -12.63 2.55
N ALA A 75 -0.44 -12.56 3.84
CA ALA A 75 -0.87 -13.73 4.60
C ALA A 75 -2.37 -14.01 4.35
N ILE A 76 -2.69 -15.24 3.93
CA ILE A 76 -4.08 -15.65 3.70
C ILE A 76 -4.78 -15.92 5.02
N VAL A 77 -5.83 -15.16 5.32
CA VAL A 77 -6.58 -15.23 6.60
C VAL A 77 -8.03 -15.68 6.45
N ALA A 78 -8.55 -15.76 5.23
CA ALA A 78 -9.88 -16.28 4.92
C ALA A 78 -9.83 -17.22 3.72
N GLY A 79 -10.86 -18.04 3.51
CA GLY A 79 -10.96 -19.00 2.41
C GLY A 79 -11.47 -20.36 2.88
N SER A 80 -11.21 -21.39 2.10
CA SER A 80 -11.63 -22.78 2.38
C SER A 80 -10.41 -23.69 2.49
N ALA A 81 -10.34 -24.49 3.55
CA ALA A 81 -9.28 -25.48 3.75
C ALA A 81 -9.83 -26.83 4.22
N ALA A 82 -9.38 -27.90 3.58
CA ALA A 82 -9.74 -29.26 4.01
C ALA A 82 -9.05 -29.60 5.33
N TRP A 83 -9.79 -30.26 6.23
CA TRP A 83 -9.28 -30.79 7.49
C TRP A 83 -9.05 -32.29 7.35
N ASN A 84 -7.84 -32.77 7.60
CA ASN A 84 -7.49 -34.20 7.50
C ASN A 84 -7.55 -34.97 8.82
N GLY A 85 -8.08 -34.38 9.89
CA GLY A 85 -8.10 -34.94 11.24
C GLY A 85 -6.97 -34.44 12.14
N SER A 86 -5.90 -33.85 11.59
CA SER A 86 -4.75 -33.32 12.33
C SER A 86 -4.34 -31.90 11.93
N ALA A 87 -4.46 -31.57 10.63
CA ALA A 87 -4.06 -30.27 10.11
C ALA A 87 -4.98 -29.82 8.96
N PHE A 88 -4.96 -28.53 8.67
CA PHE A 88 -5.55 -27.96 7.47
C PHE A 88 -4.62 -28.18 6.26
N GLY A 89 -5.22 -28.46 5.11
CA GLY A 89 -4.55 -28.46 3.80
C GLY A 89 -4.36 -27.04 3.26
N ALA A 90 -3.95 -26.99 1.99
CA ALA A 90 -3.84 -25.71 1.28
C ALA A 90 -5.17 -24.96 1.23
N VAL A 91 -5.11 -23.63 1.35
CA VAL A 91 -6.29 -22.77 1.27
C VAL A 91 -6.66 -22.52 -0.19
N SER A 92 -7.93 -22.69 -0.52
CA SER A 92 -8.52 -22.32 -1.80
C SER A 92 -9.43 -21.10 -1.63
N ASN A 93 -9.56 -20.29 -2.68
CA ASN A 93 -10.29 -19.02 -2.64
C ASN A 93 -9.83 -18.13 -1.47
N GLY A 94 -8.51 -18.03 -1.32
CA GLY A 94 -7.88 -17.34 -0.22
C GLY A 94 -8.03 -15.82 -0.33
N SER A 95 -8.18 -15.16 0.84
CA SER A 95 -8.13 -13.71 0.96
C SER A 95 -7.18 -13.33 2.09
N SER A 96 -6.39 -12.29 1.88
CA SER A 96 -5.57 -11.66 2.93
C SER A 96 -6.37 -10.65 3.77
N THR A 97 -7.62 -10.35 3.39
CA THR A 97 -8.46 -9.40 4.10
C THR A 97 -9.72 -10.07 4.66
N ILE A 98 -10.17 -9.57 5.81
CA ILE A 98 -11.47 -9.89 6.40
C ILE A 98 -12.15 -8.59 6.82
N ASN A 99 -13.42 -8.44 6.44
CA ASN A 99 -14.27 -7.34 6.88
C ASN A 99 -15.32 -7.87 7.85
N LEU A 100 -15.31 -7.39 9.10
CA LEU A 100 -16.24 -7.76 10.15
C LEU A 100 -17.25 -6.63 10.37
N LYS A 101 -18.49 -6.83 9.94
CA LYS A 101 -19.60 -5.92 10.22
C LYS A 101 -19.92 -5.94 11.71
N VAL A 102 -20.03 -4.78 12.36
CA VAL A 102 -20.20 -4.65 13.81
C VAL A 102 -21.50 -3.94 14.18
N ASN A 103 -21.74 -2.71 13.74
CA ASN A 103 -22.90 -1.87 14.02
C ASN A 103 -23.20 -1.69 15.52
N LYS A 104 -22.21 -1.29 16.29
CA LYS A 104 -22.36 -1.00 17.74
C LYS A 104 -22.24 0.49 18.03
N SER A 105 -23.23 1.08 18.70
CA SER A 105 -23.23 2.46 19.19
C SER A 105 -22.73 2.59 20.62
N SER A 106 -22.50 1.48 21.32
CA SER A 106 -21.90 1.43 22.65
C SER A 106 -20.97 0.24 22.76
N VAL A 107 -19.88 0.41 23.48
CA VAL A 107 -18.89 -0.61 23.80
C VAL A 107 -18.58 -0.58 25.28
N SER A 108 -18.12 -1.71 25.81
CA SER A 108 -17.62 -1.84 27.16
C SER A 108 -16.21 -2.40 27.12
N SER A 109 -15.33 -1.91 27.99
CA SER A 109 -13.96 -2.42 28.08
C SER A 109 -13.87 -3.90 28.50
N SER A 110 -14.98 -4.49 28.96
CA SER A 110 -15.09 -5.92 29.25
C SER A 110 -15.58 -6.75 28.05
N ASP A 111 -16.10 -6.11 27.00
CA ASP A 111 -16.64 -6.80 25.83
C ASP A 111 -15.56 -7.00 24.76
N TYR A 112 -15.67 -8.12 24.06
CA TYR A 112 -14.83 -8.43 22.92
C TYR A 112 -15.68 -8.60 21.67
N ILE A 113 -15.17 -8.08 20.55
CA ILE A 113 -15.67 -8.32 19.20
C ILE A 113 -14.73 -9.31 18.56
N THR A 114 -15.23 -10.47 18.14
CA THR A 114 -14.40 -11.58 17.68
C THR A 114 -14.48 -11.75 16.17
N MET A 115 -13.33 -11.75 15.53
CA MET A 115 -13.14 -12.12 14.13
C MET A 115 -12.53 -13.52 14.07
N VAL A 116 -13.01 -14.35 13.15
CA VAL A 116 -12.44 -15.68 12.88
C VAL A 116 -11.44 -15.57 11.76
N ILE A 117 -10.28 -16.17 11.93
CA ILE A 117 -9.26 -16.26 10.88
C ILE A 117 -8.89 -17.71 10.61
N LEU A 118 -8.59 -18.02 9.35
CA LEU A 118 -8.20 -19.36 8.91
C LEU A 118 -6.68 -19.50 9.04
N PRO A 119 -6.17 -20.39 9.89
CA PRO A 119 -4.76 -20.66 9.90
C PRO A 119 -4.40 -21.71 8.87
N PRO A 120 -3.37 -21.55 8.04
CA PRO A 120 -2.47 -22.64 7.76
C PRO A 120 -1.70 -23.00 9.05
N ALA A 121 -1.22 -24.23 9.19
CA ALA A 121 -0.40 -24.60 10.33
C ALA A 121 0.78 -23.62 10.49
N ASP A 122 0.98 -23.12 11.70
CA ASP A 122 2.06 -22.19 12.06
C ASP A 122 2.10 -20.91 11.21
N MET A 123 0.92 -20.33 10.92
CA MET A 123 0.83 -19.09 10.14
C MET A 123 1.48 -17.92 10.86
N THR A 124 2.43 -17.29 10.19
CA THR A 124 2.95 -15.99 10.59
C THR A 124 2.36 -14.90 9.72
N ILE A 125 1.74 -13.91 10.37
CA ILE A 125 1.36 -12.64 9.76
C ILE A 125 2.51 -11.67 10.05
N PRO A 126 3.33 -11.24 9.07
CA PRO A 126 4.51 -10.41 9.32
C PRO A 126 4.13 -9.04 9.89
N SER A 127 3.08 -8.45 9.34
CA SER A 127 2.41 -7.25 9.84
C SER A 127 0.95 -7.29 9.42
N ALA A 128 0.10 -6.55 10.13
CA ALA A 128 -1.30 -6.41 9.76
C ALA A 128 -1.77 -4.98 10.01
N THR A 129 -2.68 -4.51 9.18
CA THR A 129 -3.39 -3.24 9.39
C THR A 129 -4.82 -3.54 9.80
N ILE A 130 -5.26 -2.94 10.91
CA ILE A 130 -6.65 -2.97 11.35
C ILE A 130 -7.26 -1.61 11.06
N THR A 131 -8.33 -1.58 10.28
CA THR A 131 -9.11 -0.36 10.01
C THR A 131 -10.45 -0.44 10.74
N TYR A 132 -10.77 0.58 11.51
CA TYR A 132 -12.04 0.75 12.20
C TYR A 132 -12.85 1.80 11.47
N GLU A 133 -14.05 1.45 11.04
CA GLU A 133 -15.00 2.35 10.39
C GLU A 133 -16.05 2.82 11.39
N LEU A 134 -16.20 4.12 11.55
CA LEU A 134 -17.17 4.73 12.45
C LEU A 134 -18.13 5.63 11.65
N SER A 135 -19.38 5.71 12.12
CA SER A 135 -20.30 6.76 11.70
C SER A 135 -20.50 7.73 12.84
N ILE A 136 -20.23 9.01 12.63
CA ILE A 136 -20.36 10.09 13.61
C ILE A 136 -21.18 11.23 12.96
N SER A 137 -22.36 11.50 13.50
CA SER A 137 -23.27 12.53 12.97
C SER A 137 -23.58 12.38 11.46
N GLY A 138 -23.61 11.14 10.97
CA GLY A 138 -23.88 10.82 9.56
C GLY A 138 -22.64 10.82 8.66
N GLN A 139 -21.49 11.24 9.15
CA GLN A 139 -20.22 11.17 8.44
C GLN A 139 -19.48 9.87 8.77
N THR A 140 -18.82 9.29 7.78
CA THR A 140 -17.93 8.14 7.98
C THR A 140 -16.55 8.61 8.37
N LYS A 141 -16.00 8.05 9.44
CA LYS A 141 -14.64 8.31 9.93
C LYS A 141 -13.91 6.98 10.10
N TYR A 142 -12.61 7.00 9.94
CA TYR A 142 -11.76 5.83 10.04
C TYR A 142 -10.64 6.03 11.06
N TYR A 143 -10.14 4.93 11.58
CA TYR A 143 -8.90 4.85 12.32
C TYR A 143 -8.16 3.59 11.91
N THR A 144 -6.87 3.68 11.67
CA THR A 144 -6.02 2.53 11.37
C THR A 144 -5.02 2.28 12.50
N GLN A 145 -4.73 1.00 12.72
CA GLN A 145 -3.72 0.53 13.67
C GLN A 145 -2.86 -0.53 13.01
N THR A 146 -1.56 -0.28 12.91
CA THR A 146 -0.61 -1.29 12.43
C THR A 146 -0.19 -2.21 13.58
N LEU A 147 -0.24 -3.51 13.33
CA LEU A 147 0.18 -4.56 14.26
C LEU A 147 1.48 -5.18 13.76
N GLY A 148 2.39 -5.46 14.67
CA GLY A 148 3.63 -6.18 14.38
C GLY A 148 3.41 -7.67 14.08
N SER A 149 4.50 -8.35 13.75
CA SER A 149 4.49 -9.78 13.42
C SER A 149 3.86 -10.64 14.51
N LYS A 150 3.00 -11.58 14.11
CA LYS A 150 2.37 -12.57 14.98
C LYS A 150 2.35 -13.94 14.30
N THR A 151 2.93 -14.95 14.97
CA THR A 151 2.75 -16.35 14.60
C THR A 151 1.60 -16.95 15.41
N PHE A 152 0.64 -17.55 14.71
CA PHE A 152 -0.53 -18.19 15.32
C PHE A 152 -0.33 -19.69 15.43
N GLN A 153 -0.65 -20.24 16.60
CA GLN A 153 -0.85 -21.68 16.80
C GLN A 153 -2.31 -22.03 16.47
N THR A 154 -2.58 -23.26 16.11
CA THR A 154 -3.95 -23.71 15.82
C THR A 154 -4.88 -23.50 17.03
N GLY A 155 -6.02 -22.84 16.80
CA GLY A 155 -7.01 -22.54 17.84
C GLY A 155 -6.65 -21.37 18.75
N GLU A 156 -5.61 -20.62 18.41
CA GLU A 156 -5.13 -19.48 19.21
C GLU A 156 -6.03 -18.27 19.07
N MET A 157 -6.05 -17.44 20.11
CA MET A 157 -6.76 -16.17 20.17
C MET A 157 -5.77 -15.03 20.41
N ALA A 158 -5.65 -14.14 19.42
CA ALA A 158 -4.95 -12.87 19.60
C ALA A 158 -5.89 -11.81 20.17
N ARG A 159 -5.34 -10.83 20.91
CA ARG A 159 -6.10 -9.70 21.46
C ARG A 159 -5.54 -8.39 20.93
N VAL A 160 -6.44 -7.52 20.49
CA VAL A 160 -6.14 -6.17 20.03
C VAL A 160 -6.98 -5.21 20.85
N SER A 161 -6.35 -4.19 21.44
CA SER A 161 -7.06 -3.17 22.22
C SER A 161 -6.89 -1.80 21.59
N VAL A 162 -7.97 -1.02 21.57
CA VAL A 162 -7.98 0.34 21.04
C VAL A 162 -8.96 1.22 21.82
N ASN A 163 -8.61 2.49 21.99
CA ASN A 163 -9.50 3.52 22.49
C ASN A 163 -9.84 4.50 21.36
N LEU A 164 -10.96 4.26 20.70
CA LEU A 164 -11.38 5.09 19.55
C LEU A 164 -11.85 6.49 19.96
N ALA A 165 -12.20 6.73 21.24
CA ALA A 165 -12.55 8.05 21.71
C ALA A 165 -11.36 9.03 21.79
N THR A 166 -10.14 8.50 21.83
CA THR A 166 -8.90 9.29 21.86
C THR A 166 -8.02 9.07 20.65
N ALA A 167 -8.48 8.24 19.70
CA ALA A 167 -7.79 8.00 18.45
C ALA A 167 -7.93 9.20 17.52
N GLU A 168 -6.91 9.48 16.76
CA GLU A 168 -6.98 10.44 15.67
C GLU A 168 -7.75 9.80 14.51
N LEU A 169 -8.99 10.28 14.32
CA LEU A 169 -9.86 9.78 13.27
C LEU A 169 -9.64 10.58 12.00
N TYR A 170 -9.59 9.87 10.89
CA TYR A 170 -9.54 10.48 9.56
C TYR A 170 -10.80 10.14 8.77
N ASP A 171 -10.99 10.86 7.69
CA ASP A 171 -12.07 10.65 6.75
C ASP A 171 -11.75 9.47 5.82
N GLU A 172 -12.41 9.37 4.69
CA GLU A 172 -12.21 8.32 3.72
C GLU A 172 -10.78 8.35 3.15
N LEU A 173 -10.10 7.20 3.09
CA LEU A 173 -8.91 7.02 2.27
C LEU A 173 -9.33 6.51 0.91
N ARG A 174 -8.95 7.23 -0.14
CA ARG A 174 -9.09 6.82 -1.53
C ARG A 174 -7.72 6.63 -2.15
N THR A 175 -7.58 5.64 -3.01
CA THR A 175 -6.28 5.28 -3.59
C THR A 175 -6.36 5.36 -5.10
N LEU A 176 -5.41 6.10 -5.68
CA LEU A 176 -5.14 6.09 -7.12
C LEU A 176 -4.25 4.87 -7.41
N THR A 177 -4.77 3.90 -8.16
CA THR A 177 -4.13 2.61 -8.45
C THR A 177 -3.72 2.46 -9.90
N PHE A 178 -4.02 3.42 -10.76
CA PHE A 178 -3.79 3.39 -12.22
C PHE A 178 -4.45 2.21 -12.94
N GLU A 179 -5.48 1.58 -12.33
CA GLU A 179 -6.13 0.40 -12.86
C GLU A 179 -7.45 0.70 -13.59
N GLY A 180 -7.79 -0.19 -14.53
CA GLY A 180 -9.04 -0.13 -15.28
C GLY A 180 -8.91 0.46 -16.68
N SER A 181 -10.02 0.49 -17.42
CA SER A 181 -10.01 0.79 -18.86
C SER A 181 -9.53 2.21 -19.21
N TYR A 182 -9.79 3.18 -18.35
CA TYR A 182 -9.32 4.55 -18.53
C TYR A 182 -7.80 4.62 -18.50
N TRP A 183 -7.17 3.97 -17.52
CA TRP A 183 -5.73 3.95 -17.32
C TRP A 183 -5.04 3.09 -18.37
N ASN A 184 -5.59 1.91 -18.69
CA ASN A 184 -5.08 1.02 -19.72
C ASN A 184 -4.99 1.71 -21.09
N ALA A 185 -5.91 2.63 -21.40
CA ALA A 185 -5.86 3.41 -22.65
C ALA A 185 -4.75 4.49 -22.68
N LYS A 186 -4.12 4.77 -21.54
CA LYS A 186 -3.04 5.75 -21.36
C LYS A 186 -1.66 5.12 -21.19
N ILE A 187 -1.56 3.80 -21.19
CA ILE A 187 -0.27 3.12 -21.15
C ILE A 187 0.56 3.53 -22.35
N SER A 188 1.82 3.87 -22.12
CA SER A 188 2.77 4.17 -23.20
C SER A 188 2.85 3.00 -24.18
N SER A 189 2.80 3.29 -25.45
CA SER A 189 2.91 2.27 -26.51
C SER A 189 4.32 1.65 -26.62
N THR A 190 5.30 2.22 -25.94
CA THR A 190 6.69 1.77 -25.88
C THR A 190 7.25 1.94 -24.48
N GLU A 191 8.20 1.12 -24.10
CA GLU A 191 8.96 1.27 -22.85
C GLU A 191 10.03 2.38 -22.91
N TYR A 192 10.03 3.15 -24.00
CA TYR A 192 10.98 4.19 -24.31
C TYR A 192 10.32 5.55 -24.51
N GLY A 193 10.92 6.55 -23.89
CA GLY A 193 10.63 7.94 -24.11
C GLY A 193 9.44 8.46 -23.33
N MET A 194 9.68 9.02 -22.19
CA MET A 194 8.69 9.71 -21.35
C MET A 194 7.77 10.62 -22.19
N GLY A 195 8.31 11.33 -23.19
CA GLY A 195 7.54 12.19 -24.09
C GLY A 195 6.48 11.47 -24.94
N ASN A 196 6.60 10.17 -25.15
CA ASN A 196 5.65 9.37 -25.93
C ASN A 196 4.52 8.78 -25.09
N GLY A 197 4.65 8.76 -23.77
CA GLY A 197 3.69 8.14 -22.84
C GLY A 197 3.06 9.12 -21.86
N ARG A 198 3.47 10.37 -21.84
CA ARG A 198 2.93 11.37 -20.92
C ARG A 198 1.63 11.97 -21.43
N TYR A 199 0.54 11.31 -21.15
CA TYR A 199 -0.79 11.85 -21.40
C TYR A 199 -1.31 12.55 -20.16
N SER A 200 -2.15 13.58 -20.35
CA SER A 200 -2.92 14.10 -19.22
C SER A 200 -3.79 12.99 -18.61
N TRP A 201 -3.88 12.94 -17.32
CA TRP A 201 -4.75 12.01 -16.61
C TRP A 201 -5.44 12.70 -15.43
N TYR A 202 -6.61 12.20 -15.09
CA TYR A 202 -7.43 12.69 -14.00
C TYR A 202 -8.14 11.53 -13.32
N ASP A 203 -7.98 11.41 -12.03
CA ASP A 203 -8.64 10.40 -11.19
C ASP A 203 -9.94 10.97 -10.62
N GLU A 204 -10.84 11.34 -11.56
CA GLU A 204 -12.13 11.96 -11.31
C GLU A 204 -13.02 11.09 -10.42
N ASP A 205 -13.75 11.71 -9.50
CA ASP A 205 -14.64 11.03 -8.56
C ASP A 205 -13.95 10.04 -7.60
N ASN A 206 -12.61 9.96 -7.62
CA ASN A 206 -11.85 9.12 -6.70
C ASN A 206 -10.88 9.97 -5.87
N THR A 207 -9.62 10.13 -6.26
CA THR A 207 -8.64 10.92 -5.50
C THR A 207 -8.60 12.39 -5.88
N GLU A 208 -9.22 12.79 -6.98
CA GLU A 208 -9.17 14.14 -7.56
C GLU A 208 -7.75 14.58 -7.98
N LEU A 209 -6.82 13.65 -8.04
CA LEU A 209 -5.46 13.92 -8.52
C LEU A 209 -5.45 14.08 -10.04
N PHE A 210 -4.75 15.10 -10.50
CA PHE A 210 -4.68 15.49 -11.90
C PHE A 210 -3.25 15.82 -12.34
N PHE A 211 -2.89 15.39 -13.52
CA PHE A 211 -1.66 15.77 -14.22
C PHE A 211 -1.96 16.25 -15.63
N ASN A 212 -1.40 17.40 -15.98
CA ASN A 212 -1.50 17.95 -17.33
C ASN A 212 -0.11 18.30 -17.89
N PRO A 213 0.42 17.51 -18.84
CA PRO A 213 1.74 17.76 -19.45
C PRO A 213 1.79 19.05 -20.26
N ASP A 214 0.64 19.55 -20.72
CA ASP A 214 0.54 20.77 -21.53
C ASP A 214 0.33 22.03 -20.68
N SER A 215 0.40 21.91 -19.36
CA SER A 215 0.36 23.07 -18.48
C SER A 215 1.51 24.02 -18.82
N PRO A 216 1.25 25.34 -18.96
CA PRO A 216 2.31 26.32 -19.12
C PRO A 216 3.38 26.28 -18.02
N LYS A 217 3.01 25.75 -16.86
CA LYS A 217 3.86 25.55 -15.70
C LYS A 217 4.90 24.43 -15.91
N TYR A 218 4.63 23.46 -16.78
CA TYR A 218 5.48 22.30 -17.05
C TYR A 218 5.96 22.29 -18.52
N PRO A 219 6.72 23.31 -18.95
CA PRO A 219 7.15 23.39 -20.34
C PRO A 219 8.18 22.31 -20.68
N GLY A 220 7.91 21.52 -21.69
CA GLY A 220 8.91 20.73 -22.38
C GLY A 220 8.99 19.26 -21.97
N TYR A 221 10.08 18.84 -21.37
CA TYR A 221 10.39 17.45 -21.01
C TYR A 221 9.94 17.10 -19.61
N GLY A 222 9.59 15.81 -19.40
CA GLY A 222 9.28 15.29 -18.08
C GLY A 222 7.79 15.19 -17.78
N GLY A 223 7.47 14.75 -16.58
CA GLY A 223 6.11 14.53 -16.10
C GLY A 223 5.85 13.10 -15.65
N HIS A 224 4.65 12.62 -15.94
CA HIS A 224 4.13 11.36 -15.43
C HIS A 224 3.58 10.54 -16.60
N ALA A 225 4.11 9.33 -16.81
CA ALA A 225 3.66 8.40 -17.82
C ALA A 225 3.13 7.10 -17.20
N ILE A 226 1.95 6.66 -17.66
CA ILE A 226 1.39 5.38 -17.24
C ILE A 226 2.14 4.26 -17.96
N SER A 227 2.57 3.28 -17.22
CA SER A 227 3.35 2.15 -17.67
C SER A 227 2.89 0.83 -17.06
N ASN A 228 3.25 -0.26 -17.70
CA ASN A 228 3.17 -1.63 -17.17
C ASN A 228 4.41 -2.46 -17.55
N TYR A 229 5.45 -1.77 -18.01
CA TYR A 229 6.72 -2.42 -18.35
C TYR A 229 7.55 -2.66 -17.10
N THR A 230 7.94 -3.91 -16.89
CA THR A 230 8.72 -4.32 -15.71
C THR A 230 9.89 -5.20 -16.11
N GLY A 231 10.99 -5.10 -15.42
CA GLY A 231 12.15 -5.94 -15.65
C GLY A 231 13.28 -5.66 -14.65
N SER A 232 14.07 -6.69 -14.39
CA SER A 232 15.25 -6.62 -13.54
C SER A 232 16.56 -6.96 -14.26
N ASP A 233 16.50 -7.09 -15.59
CA ASP A 233 17.68 -7.33 -16.42
C ASP A 233 18.41 -6.01 -16.66
N LEU A 234 19.48 -5.79 -15.90
CA LEU A 234 20.28 -4.55 -15.99
C LEU A 234 21.03 -4.42 -17.33
N SER A 235 21.20 -5.50 -18.09
CA SER A 235 21.87 -5.41 -19.41
C SER A 235 21.09 -4.61 -20.44
N VAL A 236 19.78 -4.40 -20.19
CA VAL A 236 18.88 -3.56 -20.99
C VAL A 236 18.41 -2.30 -20.26
N GLY A 237 18.90 -2.05 -19.05
CA GLY A 237 18.57 -0.88 -18.24
C GLY A 237 19.25 0.39 -18.75
N ASP A 238 18.77 0.95 -19.84
CA ASP A 238 19.25 2.18 -20.46
C ASP A 238 18.08 3.13 -20.79
N TYR A 239 18.37 4.25 -21.45
CA TYR A 239 17.36 5.24 -21.80
C TYR A 239 16.28 4.72 -22.76
N MET A 240 16.47 3.55 -23.39
CA MET A 240 15.46 2.89 -24.23
C MET A 240 14.43 2.12 -23.39
N HIS A 241 14.64 2.01 -22.08
CA HIS A 241 13.79 1.32 -21.13
C HIS A 241 13.44 2.23 -19.94
N ASP A 242 13.34 3.53 -20.17
CA ASP A 242 13.15 4.56 -19.12
C ASP A 242 11.77 4.45 -18.43
N LEU A 243 10.77 3.82 -19.05
CA LEU A 243 9.46 3.56 -18.49
C LEU A 243 9.33 2.17 -17.83
N GLN A 244 10.42 1.43 -17.70
CA GLN A 244 10.44 0.11 -17.08
C GLN A 244 10.73 0.21 -15.57
N ALA A 245 9.80 -0.22 -14.73
CA ALA A 245 10.06 -0.36 -13.29
C ALA A 245 11.01 -1.54 -13.02
N TYR A 246 11.94 -1.35 -12.08
CA TYR A 246 12.81 -2.43 -11.59
C TYR A 246 12.00 -3.38 -10.70
N ASN A 247 11.21 -4.21 -11.33
CA ASN A 247 10.38 -5.22 -10.68
C ASN A 247 10.12 -6.36 -11.68
N VAL A 248 9.72 -7.51 -11.16
CA VAL A 248 9.40 -8.69 -11.97
C VAL A 248 7.90 -9.00 -12.05
N SER A 249 7.03 -8.21 -11.39
CA SER A 249 5.63 -8.57 -11.18
C SER A 249 4.63 -7.40 -11.20
N GLY A 250 4.71 -6.52 -12.19
CA GLY A 250 3.71 -5.45 -12.33
C GLY A 250 3.86 -4.30 -11.32
N GLY A 251 2.75 -3.63 -11.03
CA GLY A 251 2.69 -2.55 -10.05
C GLY A 251 2.65 -3.01 -8.60
N ALA A 252 2.44 -2.07 -7.68
CA ALA A 252 2.38 -2.35 -6.25
C ALA A 252 1.16 -3.21 -5.89
N ASN A 253 1.26 -3.99 -4.81
CA ASN A 253 0.17 -4.80 -4.25
C ASN A 253 -0.56 -5.73 -5.25
N GLY A 254 0.09 -6.06 -6.38
CA GLY A 254 -0.45 -6.96 -7.40
C GLY A 254 -1.29 -6.25 -8.46
N SER A 255 -1.17 -4.92 -8.60
CA SER A 255 -1.67 -4.16 -9.74
C SER A 255 -0.87 -4.48 -11.02
N ASP A 256 -1.46 -4.21 -12.17
CA ASP A 256 -0.79 -4.39 -13.46
C ASP A 256 -0.06 -3.11 -13.88
N ASN A 257 -0.65 -1.95 -13.58
CA ASN A 257 -0.17 -0.64 -14.02
C ASN A 257 0.46 0.14 -12.88
N PHE A 258 1.25 1.12 -13.25
CA PHE A 258 1.87 2.10 -12.36
C PHE A 258 2.20 3.37 -13.14
N CYS A 259 2.72 4.38 -12.48
CA CYS A 259 3.17 5.60 -13.12
C CYS A 259 4.69 5.76 -13.00
N VAL A 260 5.33 6.26 -14.04
CA VAL A 260 6.75 6.65 -14.03
C VAL A 260 6.84 8.16 -14.07
N HIS A 261 7.56 8.72 -13.10
CA HIS A 261 7.93 10.13 -13.05
C HIS A 261 9.30 10.34 -13.71
N PHE A 262 9.42 11.44 -14.44
CA PHE A 262 10.69 12.00 -14.87
C PHE A 262 10.71 13.51 -14.61
N GLY A 263 11.63 13.96 -13.80
CA GLY A 263 11.82 15.39 -13.54
C GLY A 263 12.72 15.67 -12.33
N TYR A 264 13.54 16.70 -12.46
CA TYR A 264 14.43 17.22 -11.42
C TYR A 264 14.82 18.66 -11.75
N ILE A 265 15.32 19.43 -10.78
CA ILE A 265 15.91 20.73 -11.07
C ILE A 265 17.27 20.53 -11.75
N ASP A 266 17.39 21.00 -12.97
CA ASP A 266 18.60 20.93 -13.74
C ASP A 266 19.42 22.24 -13.55
N ASP A 267 20.40 22.18 -12.64
CA ASP A 267 21.32 23.27 -12.37
C ASP A 267 22.45 23.40 -13.42
N SER A 268 22.41 22.57 -14.49
CA SER A 268 23.37 22.69 -15.57
C SER A 268 23.14 23.97 -16.38
N GLY A 269 24.17 24.47 -17.00
CA GLY A 269 24.04 25.62 -17.91
C GLY A 269 23.21 25.33 -19.18
N TYR A 270 22.71 24.08 -19.33
CA TYR A 270 21.89 23.60 -20.45
C TYR A 270 20.44 23.40 -20.03
N GLY A 271 20.06 23.72 -18.80
CA GLY A 271 18.82 23.49 -18.09
C GLY A 271 17.60 23.26 -18.97
N MET A 272 17.22 22.00 -19.14
CA MET A 272 16.01 21.62 -19.87
C MET A 272 14.80 21.55 -18.94
N MET A 273 15.04 21.51 -17.62
CA MET A 273 14.02 21.50 -16.58
C MET A 273 14.31 22.61 -15.57
N ASN A 274 13.53 23.67 -15.66
CA ASN A 274 13.65 24.81 -14.77
C ASN A 274 12.59 24.80 -13.67
N ASN A 275 11.59 23.91 -13.77
CA ASN A 275 10.49 23.79 -12.79
C ASN A 275 10.33 22.33 -12.38
N LEU A 276 10.01 22.12 -11.12
CA LEU A 276 9.62 20.82 -10.60
C LEU A 276 8.28 20.37 -11.17
N LEU A 277 8.18 19.09 -11.46
CA LEU A 277 7.00 18.46 -12.03
C LEU A 277 6.26 17.66 -10.96
N GLY A 278 4.93 17.66 -11.03
CA GLY A 278 4.10 17.00 -10.05
C GLY A 278 2.66 16.81 -10.52
N PHE A 279 1.78 16.66 -9.59
CA PHE A 279 0.34 16.58 -9.79
C PHE A 279 -0.42 17.45 -8.78
N VAL A 280 -1.63 17.85 -9.13
CA VAL A 280 -2.49 18.73 -8.34
C VAL A 280 -3.78 18.03 -7.96
N PHE A 281 -4.50 18.55 -6.98
CA PHE A 281 -5.93 18.28 -6.82
C PHE A 281 -6.72 19.22 -7.73
N ASP A 282 -7.39 18.67 -8.75
CA ASP A 282 -8.06 19.47 -9.81
C ASP A 282 -9.19 20.33 -9.27
N ASP A 283 -9.86 19.90 -8.21
CA ASP A 283 -10.90 20.67 -7.54
C ASP A 283 -10.37 21.80 -6.61
N GLY A 284 -9.04 21.94 -6.49
CA GLY A 284 -8.36 22.93 -5.67
C GLY A 284 -8.54 22.75 -4.16
N VAL A 285 -9.05 21.62 -3.71
CA VAL A 285 -9.23 21.33 -2.27
C VAL A 285 -7.96 20.70 -1.71
N ALA A 286 -7.37 21.36 -0.71
CA ALA A 286 -6.18 20.82 -0.05
C ALA A 286 -6.48 19.53 0.71
N ARG A 287 -5.71 18.46 0.44
CA ARG A 287 -5.83 17.14 1.07
C ARG A 287 -4.49 16.61 1.53
N THR A 288 -4.53 15.67 2.46
CA THR A 288 -3.34 14.94 2.87
C THR A 288 -3.14 13.74 1.96
N ILE A 289 -1.96 13.65 1.32
CA ILE A 289 -1.50 12.42 0.69
C ILE A 289 -0.83 11.60 1.80
N GLU A 290 -1.44 10.47 2.14
CA GLU A 290 -0.94 9.60 3.22
C GLU A 290 0.34 8.88 2.83
N SER A 291 0.35 8.33 1.62
CA SER A 291 1.46 7.51 1.16
C SER A 291 1.34 7.18 -0.32
N MET A 292 2.42 6.72 -0.90
CA MET A 292 2.44 6.00 -2.17
C MET A 292 3.47 4.86 -2.11
N TYR A 293 3.44 3.94 -3.07
CA TYR A 293 4.52 2.97 -3.25
C TYR A 293 5.47 3.48 -4.32
N VAL A 294 6.76 3.27 -4.09
CA VAL A 294 7.81 3.69 -5.03
C VAL A 294 8.84 2.58 -5.25
N THR A 295 9.46 2.59 -6.41
CA THR A 295 10.61 1.75 -6.74
C THR A 295 11.50 2.45 -7.78
N ASN A 296 12.73 1.96 -7.96
CA ASN A 296 13.59 2.42 -9.04
C ASN A 296 13.01 2.02 -10.41
N THR A 297 13.33 2.79 -11.45
CA THR A 297 13.30 2.24 -12.81
C THR A 297 14.53 1.37 -13.05
N THR A 298 14.44 0.42 -14.00
CA THR A 298 15.58 -0.43 -14.38
C THR A 298 16.74 0.41 -14.89
N TYR A 299 16.44 1.51 -15.58
CA TYR A 299 17.44 2.46 -16.06
C TYR A 299 18.20 3.12 -14.92
N VAL A 300 17.51 3.72 -13.95
CA VAL A 300 18.14 4.35 -12.77
C VAL A 300 18.98 3.33 -12.00
N TYR A 301 18.40 2.17 -11.72
CA TYR A 301 19.11 1.13 -10.98
C TYR A 301 20.39 0.70 -11.69
N ASN A 302 20.33 0.51 -13.02
CA ASN A 302 21.51 0.12 -13.81
C ASN A 302 22.62 1.19 -13.79
N ILE A 303 22.25 2.46 -13.93
CA ILE A 303 23.25 3.55 -13.93
C ILE A 303 23.93 3.66 -12.55
N LEU A 304 23.19 3.54 -11.47
CA LEU A 304 23.77 3.59 -10.14
C LEU A 304 24.64 2.36 -9.82
N GLU A 305 24.24 1.16 -10.26
CA GLU A 305 24.97 -0.10 -10.02
C GLU A 305 26.18 -0.27 -10.95
N ASN A 306 26.05 0.03 -12.23
CA ASN A 306 27.07 -0.32 -13.24
C ASN A 306 27.72 0.90 -13.90
N GLY A 307 27.13 2.08 -13.78
CA GLY A 307 27.57 3.29 -14.46
C GLY A 307 27.23 3.29 -15.95
N ASP A 308 27.39 4.46 -16.59
CA ASP A 308 27.26 4.65 -18.02
C ASP A 308 28.61 4.93 -18.71
N GLY A 309 29.66 5.09 -17.91
CA GLY A 309 31.01 5.41 -18.37
C GLY A 309 31.15 6.84 -18.88
N TRP A 310 30.14 7.67 -18.66
CA TRP A 310 30.13 9.09 -19.03
C TRP A 310 29.94 9.98 -17.79
N MET A 311 28.73 10.03 -17.23
CA MET A 311 28.42 10.83 -16.03
C MET A 311 28.65 10.02 -14.75
N VAL A 312 28.30 8.75 -14.78
CA VAL A 312 28.55 7.80 -13.68
C VAL A 312 29.66 6.84 -14.12
N PRO A 313 30.75 6.68 -13.35
CA PRO A 313 31.88 5.82 -13.74
C PRO A 313 31.45 4.38 -14.02
N VAL A 314 32.18 3.69 -14.92
CA VAL A 314 32.02 2.23 -15.09
C VAL A 314 32.28 1.51 -13.78
N GLY A 315 31.33 0.68 -13.36
CA GLY A 315 31.34 0.00 -12.05
C GLY A 315 30.42 0.67 -11.04
N GLY A 316 29.69 1.71 -11.46
CA GLY A 316 28.65 2.35 -10.66
C GLY A 316 29.17 3.41 -9.70
N VAL A 317 28.29 3.82 -8.80
CA VAL A 317 28.58 4.81 -7.75
C VAL A 317 29.31 4.17 -6.57
N SER A 318 29.95 4.99 -5.74
CA SER A 318 30.63 4.50 -4.54
C SER A 318 29.63 3.98 -3.47
N ASP A 319 30.15 3.23 -2.49
CA ASP A 319 29.34 2.76 -1.36
C ASP A 319 28.78 3.91 -0.50
N ASP A 320 29.42 5.08 -0.52
CA ASP A 320 29.01 6.28 0.21
C ASP A 320 27.98 7.12 -0.56
N ALA A 321 27.70 6.76 -1.84
CA ALA A 321 26.74 7.46 -2.65
C ALA A 321 25.30 7.27 -2.16
N TRP A 322 24.49 8.29 -2.37
CA TRP A 322 23.07 8.22 -2.16
C TRP A 322 22.27 8.92 -3.28
N PHE A 323 21.06 8.44 -3.52
CA PHE A 323 20.13 9.01 -4.47
C PHE A 323 18.72 8.99 -3.89
N LYS A 324 18.00 10.12 -3.95
CA LYS A 324 16.72 10.32 -3.25
C LYS A 324 15.69 11.01 -4.12
N ILE A 325 14.42 10.71 -3.80
CA ILE A 325 13.27 11.52 -4.21
C ILE A 325 12.98 12.50 -3.07
N VAL A 326 12.67 13.74 -3.40
CA VAL A 326 12.09 14.72 -2.49
C VAL A 326 10.72 15.09 -3.01
N ALA A 327 9.68 14.92 -2.21
CA ALA A 327 8.35 15.46 -2.47
C ALA A 327 8.20 16.79 -1.74
N TYR A 328 7.74 17.81 -2.44
CA TYR A 328 7.43 19.14 -1.93
C TYR A 328 5.91 19.35 -1.96
N GLY A 329 5.34 19.78 -0.86
CA GLY A 329 3.92 20.09 -0.73
C GLY A 329 3.65 21.59 -0.82
N TYR A 330 2.64 21.97 -1.60
CA TYR A 330 2.26 23.35 -1.83
C TYR A 330 0.78 23.56 -1.44
N ASP A 331 0.49 24.70 -0.84
CA ASP A 331 -0.86 25.17 -0.52
C ASP A 331 -1.44 26.13 -1.59
N ASP A 332 -0.63 26.48 -2.59
CA ASP A 332 -1.00 27.27 -3.76
C ASP A 332 -0.39 26.66 -5.03
N THR A 333 -1.21 26.46 -6.05
CA THR A 333 -0.76 25.91 -7.36
C THR A 333 0.09 26.90 -8.16
N GLU A 334 0.04 28.19 -7.86
CA GLU A 334 0.84 29.25 -8.50
C GLU A 334 2.18 29.53 -7.76
N ALA A 335 2.45 28.81 -6.66
CA ALA A 335 3.68 28.98 -5.90
C ALA A 335 4.94 28.67 -6.73
N ASP A 336 6.02 29.42 -6.51
CA ASP A 336 7.34 29.10 -7.06
C ASP A 336 7.88 27.82 -6.42
N ASP A 337 8.87 27.15 -7.05
CA ASP A 337 9.37 25.86 -6.58
C ASP A 337 10.00 25.93 -5.17
N ASP A 338 10.52 27.10 -4.77
CA ASP A 338 11.10 27.33 -3.44
C ASP A 338 10.05 27.67 -2.36
N ASP A 339 8.80 27.93 -2.74
CA ASP A 339 7.73 28.36 -1.83
C ASP A 339 6.90 27.17 -1.29
N TYR A 340 7.50 25.99 -1.19
CA TYR A 340 6.84 24.80 -0.62
C TYR A 340 6.59 24.94 0.89
N THR A 341 5.48 24.37 1.36
CA THR A 341 5.11 24.39 2.78
C THR A 341 5.92 23.35 3.60
N ASN A 342 6.04 22.15 3.08
CA ASN A 342 6.77 21.04 3.70
C ASN A 342 7.40 20.13 2.62
N SER A 343 8.37 19.32 3.04
CA SER A 343 8.97 18.31 2.18
C SER A 343 9.21 17.00 2.90
N VAL A 344 9.21 15.90 2.15
CA VAL A 344 9.51 14.55 2.64
C VAL A 344 10.44 13.87 1.65
N GLU A 345 11.43 13.14 2.17
CA GLU A 345 12.42 12.43 1.36
C GLU A 345 12.16 10.92 1.35
N PHE A 346 12.58 10.27 0.25
CA PHE A 346 12.67 8.83 0.14
C PHE A 346 13.99 8.43 -0.51
N THR A 347 14.70 7.50 0.12
CA THR A 347 15.99 7.03 -0.40
C THR A 347 15.80 5.90 -1.38
N LEU A 348 16.19 6.12 -2.65
CA LEU A 348 16.19 5.12 -3.72
C LEU A 348 17.48 4.30 -3.77
N TRP A 349 18.61 4.90 -3.30
CA TRP A 349 19.93 4.27 -3.26
C TRP A 349 20.73 4.80 -2.09
N GLU A 350 21.34 3.91 -1.34
CA GLU A 350 22.36 4.22 -0.31
C GLU A 350 23.16 2.97 0.07
N ASN A 351 24.36 3.17 0.60
CA ASN A 351 25.24 2.09 1.09
C ASN A 351 25.47 0.98 0.04
N GLY A 352 25.63 1.35 -1.24
CA GLY A 352 25.82 0.42 -2.34
C GLY A 352 24.58 -0.43 -2.65
N GLN A 353 23.39 -0.05 -2.21
CA GLN A 353 22.15 -0.79 -2.43
C GLN A 353 21.01 0.12 -2.85
N GLY A 354 20.28 -0.30 -3.87
CA GLY A 354 19.06 0.36 -4.35
C GLY A 354 17.79 -0.35 -3.92
N VAL A 355 16.68 0.39 -3.93
CA VAL A 355 15.33 -0.15 -3.77
C VAL A 355 15.01 -1.03 -4.98
N LYS A 356 14.64 -2.30 -4.72
CA LYS A 356 14.39 -3.35 -5.72
C LYS A 356 12.93 -3.76 -5.83
N GLU A 357 12.13 -3.37 -4.83
CA GLU A 357 10.73 -3.76 -4.72
C GLU A 357 9.88 -2.55 -4.39
N TRP A 358 8.59 -2.63 -4.71
CA TRP A 358 7.63 -1.62 -4.33
C TRP A 358 7.66 -1.38 -2.83
N THR A 359 8.10 -0.19 -2.43
CA THR A 359 8.28 0.19 -1.04
C THR A 359 7.35 1.35 -0.70
N LYS A 360 6.63 1.21 0.40
CA LYS A 360 5.71 2.26 0.85
C LYS A 360 6.48 3.47 1.34
N TRP A 361 6.16 4.63 0.80
CA TRP A 361 6.64 5.94 1.22
C TRP A 361 5.53 6.69 1.95
N ASP A 362 5.77 7.09 3.19
CA ASP A 362 4.87 7.93 3.98
C ASP A 362 5.02 9.39 3.55
N LEU A 363 3.94 9.97 3.05
CA LEU A 363 3.86 11.36 2.60
C LEU A 363 3.04 12.25 3.54
N SER A 364 2.51 11.69 4.63
CA SER A 364 1.65 12.44 5.59
C SER A 364 2.35 13.66 6.19
N GLY A 365 3.69 13.66 6.23
CA GLY A 365 4.53 14.79 6.65
C GLY A 365 4.40 16.03 5.77
N LEU A 366 3.88 15.93 4.54
CA LEU A 366 3.58 17.09 3.70
C LEU A 366 2.43 17.94 4.28
N GLY A 367 1.54 17.32 5.10
CA GLY A 367 0.32 17.97 5.57
C GLY A 367 -0.75 18.04 4.47
N LYS A 368 -1.65 19.04 4.58
CA LYS A 368 -2.65 19.32 3.55
C LYS A 368 -2.05 20.17 2.45
N VAL A 369 -2.12 19.69 1.23
CA VAL A 369 -1.55 20.33 0.04
C VAL A 369 -2.58 20.38 -1.09
N VAL A 370 -2.46 21.34 -1.98
CA VAL A 370 -3.21 21.41 -3.26
C VAL A 370 -2.38 20.85 -4.40
N GLU A 371 -1.06 20.79 -4.24
CA GLU A 371 -0.10 20.27 -5.23
C GLU A 371 1.07 19.59 -4.55
N VAL A 372 1.58 18.54 -5.20
CA VAL A 372 2.86 17.91 -4.85
C VAL A 372 3.75 17.95 -6.07
N ARG A 373 5.01 18.39 -5.89
CA ARG A 373 6.06 18.35 -6.92
C ARG A 373 7.21 17.49 -6.43
N PHE A 374 7.92 16.88 -7.38
CA PHE A 374 9.02 15.97 -7.07
C PHE A 374 10.34 16.50 -7.61
N ASN A 375 11.40 16.29 -6.84
CA ASN A 375 12.78 16.46 -7.27
C ASN A 375 13.58 15.17 -7.02
N LEU A 376 14.60 14.93 -7.83
CA LEU A 376 15.58 13.90 -7.58
C LEU A 376 16.93 14.55 -7.30
N ILE A 377 17.55 14.12 -6.21
CA ILE A 377 18.82 14.64 -5.74
C ILE A 377 19.77 13.49 -5.42
N GLY A 378 21.06 13.75 -5.49
CA GLY A 378 22.08 12.76 -5.20
C GLY A 378 23.27 13.33 -4.43
N SER A 379 24.17 12.45 -4.03
CA SER A 379 25.48 12.83 -3.46
C SER A 379 26.33 13.57 -4.49
N ASP A 380 27.32 14.32 -4.02
CA ASP A 380 28.18 15.18 -4.86
C ASP A 380 28.82 14.43 -6.05
N GLU A 381 29.10 13.14 -5.89
CA GLU A 381 29.69 12.33 -6.97
C GLU A 381 28.74 12.08 -8.15
N LEU A 382 27.45 12.30 -7.96
CA LEU A 382 26.43 12.23 -9.02
C LEU A 382 26.27 13.53 -9.81
N TYR A 383 27.06 14.57 -9.50
CA TYR A 383 27.03 15.85 -10.20
C TYR A 383 28.33 16.09 -10.96
N GLU A 384 28.22 16.28 -12.26
CA GLU A 384 29.34 16.64 -13.13
C GLU A 384 29.29 18.15 -13.41
N SER A 385 30.44 18.81 -13.24
CA SER A 385 30.54 20.25 -13.44
C SER A 385 30.10 20.68 -14.85
N GLY A 386 29.03 21.44 -14.92
CA GLY A 386 28.44 21.97 -16.15
C GLY A 386 27.40 21.04 -16.83
N TYR A 387 27.18 19.83 -16.29
CA TYR A 387 26.18 18.89 -16.82
C TYR A 387 25.07 18.55 -15.82
N GLY A 388 25.20 18.96 -14.55
CA GLY A 388 24.19 18.73 -13.51
C GLY A 388 24.18 17.28 -13.02
N LEU A 389 22.97 16.78 -12.68
CA LEU A 389 22.77 15.44 -12.13
C LEU A 389 23.06 14.36 -13.19
N GLY A 390 24.02 13.46 -12.90
CA GLY A 390 24.42 12.36 -13.76
C GLY A 390 23.54 11.12 -13.68
N ALA A 391 22.83 10.94 -12.57
CA ALA A 391 21.84 9.88 -12.46
C ALA A 391 20.58 10.26 -13.25
N PRO A 392 19.91 9.29 -13.91
CA PRO A 392 18.64 9.57 -14.60
C PRO A 392 17.56 9.98 -13.61
N GLY A 393 16.86 11.09 -13.88
CA GLY A 393 15.85 11.68 -12.97
C GLY A 393 14.51 10.97 -12.98
N TYR A 394 14.47 9.63 -12.80
CA TYR A 394 13.26 8.81 -12.89
C TYR A 394 12.98 8.05 -11.58
N PHE A 395 11.71 7.80 -11.32
CA PHE A 395 11.25 6.77 -10.39
C PHE A 395 9.87 6.27 -10.79
N ALA A 396 9.53 5.05 -10.41
CA ALA A 396 8.18 4.51 -10.58
C ALA A 396 7.38 4.64 -9.28
N TYR A 397 6.08 4.94 -9.39
CA TYR A 397 5.19 5.05 -8.23
C TYR A 397 3.80 4.48 -8.53
N ASP A 398 3.10 4.06 -7.46
CA ASP A 398 1.78 3.45 -7.52
C ASP A 398 1.04 3.61 -6.19
N ASP A 399 -0.26 3.26 -6.17
CA ASP A 399 -1.11 3.24 -4.97
C ASP A 399 -1.01 4.53 -4.14
N VAL A 400 -1.29 5.69 -4.78
CA VAL A 400 -1.27 6.98 -4.09
C VAL A 400 -2.51 7.12 -3.22
N ALA A 401 -2.34 7.03 -1.91
CA ALA A 401 -3.42 7.09 -0.92
C ALA A 401 -3.68 8.52 -0.46
N VAL A 402 -4.90 8.99 -0.66
CA VAL A 402 -5.36 10.35 -0.35
C VAL A 402 -6.44 10.30 0.73
N ARG A 403 -6.32 11.16 1.73
CA ARG A 403 -7.30 11.33 2.80
C ARG A 403 -8.33 12.39 2.42
N PHE A 404 -9.60 12.00 2.42
CA PHE A 404 -10.75 12.89 2.25
C PHE A 404 -11.33 13.23 3.61
N GLU A 405 -11.41 14.53 3.93
CA GLU A 405 -11.91 15.05 5.21
C GLU A 405 -13.31 15.60 5.10
#